data_52ea9943dad315d0d18b0c54d79d2f68
#
_entry.id   52ea9943dad315d0d18b0c54d79d2f68
#
_cell.length_a   1.000
_cell.length_b   1.000
_cell.length_c   1.000
_cell.angle_alpha   90.00
_cell.angle_beta   90.00
_cell.angle_gamma   90.00
#
_symmetry.space_group_name_H-M   'P 1'
#
loop_
_entity.id
_entity.type
_entity.pdbx_description
1 polymer ?
#
loop_
_entity_poly.entity_id
_entity_poly.type
_entity_poly.pdbx_seq_one_letter_code
_entity_poly.pdbx_strand_id
1 'polypeptide(L)'
;FNEVAECIAGLGLTWIRGGAFKPRTNPHSFQGLGEEGLQIMKAGAEKYGLKTLTEVMDSAHCEMVHSYVDGLQIGARNMQNFSLLKNVGKVTAQSHKMVLLKRGLAGSISEWLSATEYLTMGGNDNIVLCERGLRTFETATRFTLDISAVPVIHKQSIFPICVDVSHPAGVRDLVPSLAYAAVAAGCDSIMIEVHPNPTEALSDGPQQLTPAQFTELVAQLREIAAVFGKKIV
;
A
#
# COMPACT_ATOMS: atom_id res chain seq x y z
N PHE A 1 9.84 -3.10 -13.47
CA PHE A 1 8.57 -3.68 -13.04
C PHE A 1 8.58 -5.21 -13.20
N ASN A 2 8.87 -5.74 -14.41
CA ASN A 2 8.75 -7.17 -14.71
C ASN A 2 9.59 -8.08 -13.80
N GLU A 3 10.81 -7.69 -13.45
CA GLU A 3 11.68 -8.49 -12.56
C GLU A 3 11.08 -8.62 -11.15
N VAL A 4 10.47 -7.54 -10.62
CA VAL A 4 9.77 -7.60 -9.33
C VAL A 4 8.48 -8.41 -9.45
N ALA A 5 7.74 -8.26 -10.54
CA ALA A 5 6.52 -9.04 -10.79
C ALA A 5 6.82 -10.56 -10.86
N GLU A 6 7.89 -10.93 -11.54
CA GLU A 6 8.35 -12.33 -11.60
C GLU A 6 8.72 -12.89 -10.22
N CYS A 7 9.44 -12.10 -9.42
CA CYS A 7 9.80 -12.46 -8.05
C CYS A 7 8.54 -12.68 -7.18
N ILE A 8 7.57 -11.74 -7.24
CA ILE A 8 6.32 -11.83 -6.48
C ILE A 8 5.52 -13.09 -6.87
N ALA A 9 5.34 -13.31 -8.18
CA ALA A 9 4.62 -14.48 -8.70
C ALA A 9 5.34 -15.80 -8.33
N GLY A 10 6.69 -15.83 -8.43
CA GLY A 10 7.51 -16.99 -8.03
C GLY A 10 7.40 -17.34 -6.54
N LEU A 11 7.07 -16.37 -5.71
CA LEU A 11 6.77 -16.58 -4.28
C LEU A 11 5.33 -17.01 -4.02
N GLY A 12 4.47 -17.11 -5.05
CA GLY A 12 3.05 -17.42 -4.91
C GLY A 12 2.24 -16.28 -4.28
N LEU A 13 2.75 -15.05 -4.33
CA LEU A 13 2.02 -13.85 -3.90
C LEU A 13 1.17 -13.33 -5.05
N THR A 14 0.09 -12.61 -4.73
CA THR A 14 -0.96 -12.31 -5.70
C THR A 14 -1.10 -10.83 -6.06
N TRP A 15 -0.54 -9.93 -5.27
CA TRP A 15 -0.68 -8.48 -5.46
C TRP A 15 0.66 -7.79 -5.70
N ILE A 16 0.68 -6.87 -6.68
CA ILE A 16 1.79 -5.95 -6.90
C ILE A 16 1.30 -4.51 -6.87
N ARG A 17 2.02 -3.64 -6.16
CA ARG A 17 1.75 -2.21 -6.15
C ARG A 17 2.79 -1.48 -6.98
N GLY A 18 2.34 -0.62 -7.90
CA GLY A 18 3.20 0.28 -8.68
C GLY A 18 2.83 1.74 -8.46
N GLY A 19 3.79 2.64 -8.67
CA GLY A 19 3.61 4.07 -8.55
C GLY A 19 3.50 4.77 -9.91
N ALA A 20 2.41 4.52 -10.66
CA ALA A 20 2.16 5.23 -11.93
C ALA A 20 2.01 6.74 -11.73
N PHE A 21 1.45 7.14 -10.59
CA PHE A 21 1.37 8.52 -10.12
C PHE A 21 2.01 8.63 -8.74
N LYS A 22 2.81 9.67 -8.48
CA LYS A 22 3.49 9.86 -7.20
C LYS A 22 3.32 11.30 -6.70
N PRO A 23 2.63 11.51 -5.56
CA PRO A 23 2.54 12.83 -4.96
C PRO A 23 3.91 13.21 -4.39
N ARG A 24 4.44 14.34 -4.82
CA ARG A 24 5.77 14.82 -4.40
C ARG A 24 5.67 16.19 -3.74
N THR A 25 6.41 16.37 -2.65
CA THR A 25 6.54 17.69 -2.01
C THR A 25 7.32 18.66 -2.88
N ASN A 26 8.37 18.16 -3.59
CA ASN A 26 9.11 18.94 -4.55
C ASN A 26 8.57 18.66 -5.96
N PRO A 27 8.08 19.68 -6.71
CA PRO A 27 7.51 19.50 -8.03
C PRO A 27 8.51 19.06 -9.09
N HIS A 28 9.80 19.23 -8.85
CA HIS A 28 10.88 18.77 -9.75
C HIS A 28 11.27 17.30 -9.55
N SER A 29 10.73 16.63 -8.53
CA SER A 29 10.95 15.20 -8.32
C SER A 29 10.12 14.37 -9.30
N PHE A 30 10.57 13.14 -9.55
CA PHE A 30 9.84 12.18 -10.39
C PHE A 30 8.40 12.00 -9.89
N GLN A 31 7.42 12.26 -10.75
CA GLN A 31 5.99 12.24 -10.41
C GLN A 31 5.26 10.98 -10.90
N GLY A 32 5.98 10.03 -11.47
CA GLY A 32 5.43 8.83 -12.10
C GLY A 32 5.37 8.96 -13.62
N LEU A 33 5.05 7.85 -14.29
CA LEU A 33 4.91 7.77 -15.75
C LEU A 33 3.47 8.01 -16.22
N GLY A 34 2.55 8.29 -15.31
CA GLY A 34 1.14 8.49 -15.67
C GLY A 34 0.52 7.27 -16.35
N GLU A 35 -0.22 7.48 -17.42
CA GLU A 35 -0.92 6.42 -18.14
C GLU A 35 0.03 5.37 -18.76
N GLU A 36 1.22 5.78 -19.23
CA GLU A 36 2.25 4.83 -19.68
C GLU A 36 2.64 3.87 -18.55
N GLY A 37 2.78 4.39 -17.33
CA GLY A 37 3.02 3.55 -16.14
C GLY A 37 1.90 2.56 -15.86
N LEU A 38 0.65 2.95 -16.07
CA LEU A 38 -0.52 2.05 -15.96
C LEU A 38 -0.48 0.93 -17.00
N GLN A 39 -0.13 1.25 -18.23
CA GLN A 39 0.00 0.27 -19.32
C GLN A 39 1.11 -0.75 -19.01
N ILE A 40 2.27 -0.30 -18.55
CA ILE A 40 3.39 -1.17 -18.13
C ILE A 40 2.94 -2.09 -16.98
N MET A 41 2.25 -1.54 -15.98
CA MET A 41 1.75 -2.31 -14.84
C MET A 41 0.76 -3.40 -15.29
N LYS A 42 -0.21 -3.05 -16.12
CA LYS A 42 -1.23 -3.97 -16.63
C LYS A 42 -0.58 -5.12 -17.42
N ALA A 43 0.25 -4.80 -18.40
CA ALA A 43 0.93 -5.80 -19.23
C ALA A 43 1.83 -6.74 -18.40
N GLY A 44 2.59 -6.18 -17.45
CA GLY A 44 3.44 -6.98 -16.57
C GLY A 44 2.64 -7.86 -15.62
N ALA A 45 1.56 -7.36 -15.05
CA ALA A 45 0.71 -8.13 -14.16
C ALA A 45 -0.03 -9.27 -14.90
N GLU A 46 -0.58 -9.02 -16.09
CA GLU A 46 -1.20 -10.03 -16.94
C GLU A 46 -0.21 -11.16 -17.27
N LYS A 47 1.05 -10.82 -17.57
CA LYS A 47 2.09 -11.80 -17.87
C LYS A 47 2.37 -12.76 -16.72
N TYR A 48 2.29 -12.29 -15.49
CA TYR A 48 2.65 -13.07 -14.29
C TYR A 48 1.44 -13.48 -13.44
N GLY A 49 0.21 -13.20 -13.88
CA GLY A 49 -1.03 -13.54 -13.17
C GLY A 49 -1.24 -12.78 -11.86
N LEU A 50 -0.74 -11.55 -11.77
CA LEU A 50 -0.82 -10.69 -10.59
C LEU A 50 -1.98 -9.70 -10.67
N LYS A 51 -2.49 -9.31 -9.52
CA LYS A 51 -3.41 -8.17 -9.36
C LYS A 51 -2.62 -6.89 -9.08
N THR A 52 -3.09 -5.79 -9.62
CA THR A 52 -2.41 -4.49 -9.55
C THR A 52 -3.07 -3.51 -8.61
N LEU A 53 -2.24 -2.74 -7.89
CA LEU A 53 -2.66 -1.62 -7.04
C LEU A 53 -1.84 -0.39 -7.40
N THR A 54 -2.48 0.77 -7.61
CA THR A 54 -1.79 2.05 -7.80
C THR A 54 -2.51 3.21 -7.16
N GLU A 55 -1.77 4.28 -6.88
CA GLU A 55 -2.33 5.49 -6.28
C GLU A 55 -3.10 6.32 -7.30
N VAL A 56 -4.30 6.76 -6.93
CA VAL A 56 -5.06 7.81 -7.60
C VAL A 56 -5.00 9.08 -6.74
N MET A 57 -4.65 10.20 -7.36
CA MET A 57 -4.42 11.48 -6.67
C MET A 57 -5.46 12.54 -6.98
N ASP A 58 -6.11 12.45 -8.13
CA ASP A 58 -7.04 13.43 -8.65
C ASP A 58 -8.34 12.76 -9.10
N SER A 59 -9.46 13.40 -8.81
CA SER A 59 -10.79 12.93 -9.22
C SER A 59 -10.93 12.81 -10.73
N ALA A 60 -10.24 13.65 -11.51
CA ALA A 60 -10.23 13.58 -12.97
C ALA A 60 -9.59 12.29 -13.53
N HIS A 61 -8.72 11.66 -12.77
CA HIS A 61 -8.02 10.44 -13.20
C HIS A 61 -8.66 9.15 -12.67
N CYS A 62 -9.72 9.22 -11.86
CA CYS A 62 -10.31 8.02 -11.24
C CYS A 62 -10.76 6.98 -12.25
N GLU A 63 -11.51 7.37 -13.29
CA GLU A 63 -12.01 6.47 -14.34
C GLU A 63 -10.87 5.84 -15.13
N MET A 64 -9.88 6.65 -15.51
CA MET A 64 -8.71 6.16 -16.24
C MET A 64 -7.94 5.13 -15.39
N VAL A 65 -7.56 5.47 -14.16
CA VAL A 65 -6.83 4.55 -13.27
C VAL A 65 -7.64 3.27 -13.04
N HIS A 66 -8.95 3.40 -12.75
CA HIS A 66 -9.85 2.28 -12.58
C HIS A 66 -9.86 1.30 -13.77
N SER A 67 -9.74 1.79 -15.01
CA SER A 67 -9.76 0.95 -16.21
C SER A 67 -8.51 0.07 -16.37
N TYR A 68 -7.41 0.39 -15.72
CA TYR A 68 -6.13 -0.31 -15.85
C TYR A 68 -5.80 -1.26 -14.69
N VAL A 69 -6.30 -1.02 -13.47
CA VAL A 69 -5.84 -1.72 -12.26
C VAL A 69 -6.95 -2.46 -11.53
N ASP A 70 -6.57 -3.41 -10.66
CA ASP A 70 -7.49 -4.22 -9.86
C ASP A 70 -7.84 -3.56 -8.51
N GLY A 71 -7.03 -2.63 -8.06
CA GLY A 71 -7.27 -1.86 -6.84
C GLY A 71 -6.76 -0.43 -6.94
N LEU A 72 -7.44 0.51 -6.26
CA LEU A 72 -7.08 1.91 -6.20
C LEU A 72 -6.54 2.25 -4.81
N GLN A 73 -5.37 2.89 -4.75
CA GLN A 73 -4.83 3.40 -3.49
C GLN A 73 -5.16 4.88 -3.33
N ILE A 74 -5.63 5.27 -2.15
CA ILE A 74 -5.70 6.66 -1.72
C ILE A 74 -4.53 6.90 -0.76
N GLY A 75 -3.62 7.78 -1.16
CA GLY A 75 -2.41 8.09 -0.40
C GLY A 75 -2.72 8.87 0.88
N ALA A 76 -1.79 8.82 1.84
CA ALA A 76 -1.95 9.46 3.15
C ALA A 76 -2.24 10.97 3.08
N ARG A 77 -1.73 11.67 2.06
CA ARG A 77 -2.01 13.10 1.83
C ARG A 77 -3.44 13.37 1.40
N ASN A 78 -4.14 12.36 0.89
CA ASN A 78 -5.51 12.43 0.39
C ASN A 78 -6.54 11.76 1.31
N MET A 79 -6.16 11.32 2.52
CA MET A 79 -7.11 10.72 3.47
C MET A 79 -8.32 11.64 3.75
N GLN A 80 -8.09 12.95 3.78
CA GLN A 80 -9.12 13.96 4.03
C GLN A 80 -9.59 14.68 2.75
N ASN A 81 -9.20 14.19 1.57
CA ASN A 81 -9.73 14.68 0.30
C ASN A 81 -11.09 14.02 0.03
N PHE A 82 -12.10 14.48 0.73
CA PHE A 82 -13.44 13.87 0.71
C PHE A 82 -14.08 13.86 -0.68
N SER A 83 -13.76 14.84 -1.52
CA SER A 83 -14.22 14.87 -2.92
C SER A 83 -13.62 13.70 -3.72
N LEU A 84 -12.33 13.43 -3.56
CA LEU A 84 -11.65 12.29 -4.17
C LEU A 84 -12.24 10.97 -3.64
N LEU A 85 -12.43 10.84 -2.31
CA LEU A 85 -12.97 9.63 -1.71
C LEU A 85 -14.36 9.31 -2.26
N LYS A 86 -15.26 10.29 -2.30
CA LYS A 86 -16.60 10.12 -2.90
C LYS A 86 -16.55 9.67 -4.36
N ASN A 87 -15.63 10.27 -5.15
CA ASN A 87 -15.50 9.91 -6.55
C ASN A 87 -14.93 8.50 -6.74
N VAL A 88 -13.91 8.12 -5.97
CA VAL A 88 -13.36 6.75 -5.98
C VAL A 88 -14.45 5.76 -5.59
N GLY A 89 -15.23 6.01 -4.53
CA GLY A 89 -16.34 5.16 -4.13
C GLY A 89 -17.35 4.94 -5.28
N LYS A 90 -17.73 5.99 -6.00
CA LYS A 90 -18.64 5.91 -7.15
C LYS A 90 -18.06 5.11 -8.30
N VAL A 91 -16.82 5.40 -8.68
CA VAL A 91 -16.16 4.73 -9.82
C VAL A 91 -15.97 3.24 -9.57
N THR A 92 -15.73 2.86 -8.31
CA THR A 92 -15.51 1.46 -7.92
C THR A 92 -16.77 0.71 -7.51
N ALA A 93 -17.92 1.38 -7.37
CA ALA A 93 -19.15 0.83 -6.84
C ALA A 93 -19.65 -0.44 -7.56
N GLN A 94 -19.69 -0.43 -8.89
CA GLN A 94 -20.18 -1.58 -9.68
C GLN A 94 -19.15 -2.71 -9.78
N SER A 95 -17.88 -2.37 -9.84
CA SER A 95 -16.80 -3.34 -10.01
C SER A 95 -16.36 -3.97 -8.70
N HIS A 96 -16.71 -3.37 -7.56
CA HIS A 96 -16.22 -3.71 -6.23
C HIS A 96 -14.69 -3.89 -6.16
N LYS A 97 -13.93 -3.14 -6.98
CA LYS A 97 -12.47 -3.14 -6.91
C LYS A 97 -12.02 -2.65 -5.55
N MET A 98 -10.97 -3.28 -5.03
CA MET A 98 -10.41 -2.92 -3.73
C MET A 98 -9.97 -1.45 -3.68
N VAL A 99 -10.27 -0.76 -2.60
CA VAL A 99 -9.74 0.57 -2.30
C VAL A 99 -8.87 0.49 -1.06
N LEU A 100 -7.56 0.75 -1.22
CA LEU A 100 -6.64 0.83 -0.11
C LEU A 100 -6.53 2.28 0.35
N LEU A 101 -7.00 2.56 1.58
CA LEU A 101 -6.98 3.90 2.18
C LEU A 101 -5.83 4.02 3.19
N LYS A 102 -4.79 4.77 2.84
CA LYS A 102 -3.66 5.05 3.75
C LYS A 102 -4.04 6.08 4.80
N ARG A 103 -3.68 5.80 6.07
CA ARG A 103 -3.83 6.73 7.18
C ARG A 103 -3.05 8.03 6.94
N GLY A 104 -3.64 9.16 7.24
CA GLY A 104 -3.00 10.48 7.17
C GLY A 104 -1.84 10.60 8.16
N LEU A 105 -0.88 11.47 7.85
CA LEU A 105 0.37 11.62 8.62
C LEU A 105 0.17 12.04 10.09
N ALA A 106 -0.97 12.66 10.41
CA ALA A 106 -1.38 13.05 11.75
C ALA A 106 -2.85 12.65 12.02
N GLY A 107 -3.41 11.74 11.21
CA GLY A 107 -4.80 11.29 11.33
C GLY A 107 -5.00 10.37 12.54
N SER A 108 -5.99 10.67 13.38
CA SER A 108 -6.45 9.74 14.40
C SER A 108 -7.14 8.52 13.77
N ILE A 109 -7.27 7.43 14.51
CA ILE A 109 -8.02 6.25 14.06
C ILE A 109 -9.47 6.62 13.76
N SER A 110 -10.10 7.44 14.59
CA SER A 110 -11.47 7.91 14.39
C SER A 110 -11.64 8.69 13.07
N GLU A 111 -10.75 9.64 12.77
CA GLU A 111 -10.79 10.38 11.51
C GLU A 111 -10.57 9.45 10.30
N TRP A 112 -9.69 8.46 10.45
CA TRP A 112 -9.41 7.49 9.39
C TRP A 112 -10.61 6.58 9.12
N LEU A 113 -11.29 6.10 10.17
CA LEU A 113 -12.54 5.35 10.04
C LEU A 113 -13.66 6.22 9.44
N SER A 114 -13.81 7.48 9.87
CA SER A 114 -14.78 8.40 9.26
C SER A 114 -14.50 8.67 7.78
N ALA A 115 -13.23 8.64 7.36
CA ALA A 115 -12.88 8.78 5.96
C ALA A 115 -13.39 7.59 5.10
N THR A 116 -13.49 6.37 5.66
CA THR A 116 -14.04 5.22 4.93
C THR A 116 -15.51 5.41 4.58
N GLU A 117 -16.26 6.14 5.40
CA GLU A 117 -17.69 6.38 5.15
C GLU A 117 -17.95 7.13 3.84
N TYR A 118 -17.03 8.00 3.41
CA TYR A 118 -17.13 8.65 2.11
C TYR A 118 -16.99 7.69 0.92
N LEU A 119 -16.23 6.61 1.08
CA LEU A 119 -16.11 5.54 0.08
C LEU A 119 -17.38 4.67 0.06
N THR A 120 -17.87 4.26 1.22
CA THR A 120 -19.07 3.45 1.36
C THR A 120 -20.33 4.19 0.90
N MET A 121 -20.44 5.49 1.19
CA MET A 121 -21.48 6.36 0.63
C MET A 121 -21.42 6.45 -0.91
N GLY A 122 -20.24 6.28 -1.50
CA GLY A 122 -20.06 6.16 -2.95
C GLY A 122 -20.56 4.84 -3.52
N GLY A 123 -20.76 3.82 -2.69
CA GLY A 123 -21.27 2.50 -3.06
C GLY A 123 -20.21 1.38 -3.05
N ASN A 124 -19.01 1.61 -2.50
CA ASN A 124 -17.98 0.57 -2.40
C ASN A 124 -17.57 0.34 -0.94
N ASP A 125 -17.73 -0.89 -0.46
CA ASP A 125 -17.35 -1.38 0.88
C ASP A 125 -16.12 -2.31 0.86
N ASN A 126 -15.54 -2.59 -0.30
CA ASN A 126 -14.30 -3.36 -0.42
C ASN A 126 -13.08 -2.46 -0.13
N ILE A 127 -12.92 -2.12 1.14
CA ILE A 127 -11.91 -1.20 1.63
C ILE A 127 -10.88 -1.94 2.48
N VAL A 128 -9.59 -1.66 2.24
CA VAL A 128 -8.46 -2.06 3.08
C VAL A 128 -7.86 -0.80 3.70
N LEU A 129 -7.78 -0.75 5.02
CA LEU A 129 -7.12 0.32 5.75
C LEU A 129 -5.61 0.08 5.74
N CYS A 130 -4.79 1.13 5.55
CA CYS A 130 -3.33 0.97 5.53
C CYS A 130 -2.64 1.92 6.51
N GLU A 131 -2.13 1.35 7.61
CA GLU A 131 -1.22 2.05 8.52
C GLU A 131 0.14 2.22 7.82
N ARG A 132 0.74 3.44 7.90
CA ARG A 132 1.97 3.78 7.18
C ARG A 132 2.93 4.68 7.96
N GLY A 133 2.71 4.80 9.25
CA GLY A 133 3.44 5.66 10.15
C GLY A 133 2.90 7.09 10.25
N LEU A 134 3.01 7.62 11.44
CA LEU A 134 2.58 8.97 11.81
C LEU A 134 3.79 9.89 11.93
N ARG A 135 3.56 11.18 11.67
CA ARG A 135 4.55 12.22 11.98
C ARG A 135 4.47 12.51 13.48
N THR A 136 5.55 12.23 14.18
CA THR A 136 5.72 12.52 15.61
C THR A 136 6.94 13.40 15.83
N PHE A 137 7.35 13.57 17.08
CA PHE A 137 8.59 14.27 17.45
C PHE A 137 9.85 13.42 17.15
N GLU A 138 9.70 12.08 16.95
CA GLU A 138 10.82 11.19 16.70
C GLU A 138 11.38 11.37 15.28
N THR A 139 12.71 11.40 15.18
CA THR A 139 13.44 11.64 13.92
C THR A 139 14.41 10.52 13.54
N ALA A 140 14.57 9.50 14.39
CA ALA A 140 15.43 8.35 14.11
C ALA A 140 14.87 7.45 13.00
N THR A 141 13.57 7.47 12.79
CA THR A 141 12.88 6.86 11.66
C THR A 141 12.17 7.92 10.82
N ARG A 142 11.81 7.59 9.59
CA ARG A 142 11.10 8.53 8.72
C ARG A 142 9.72 8.90 9.28
N PHE A 143 9.01 7.94 9.87
CA PHE A 143 7.74 8.12 10.59
C PHE A 143 7.66 7.09 11.72
N THR A 144 6.85 7.37 12.74
CA THR A 144 6.58 6.42 13.82
C THR A 144 5.48 5.45 13.40
N LEU A 145 5.80 4.17 13.28
CA LEU A 145 4.79 3.13 12.99
C LEU A 145 3.89 2.91 14.20
N ASP A 146 2.59 3.14 14.04
CA ASP A 146 1.59 2.84 15.07
C ASP A 146 1.10 1.40 14.91
N ILE A 147 1.86 0.46 15.47
CA ILE A 147 1.50 -0.96 15.41
C ILE A 147 0.23 -1.27 16.23
N SER A 148 -0.10 -0.44 17.22
CA SER A 148 -1.31 -0.58 18.03
C SER A 148 -2.59 -0.32 17.22
N ALA A 149 -2.49 0.36 16.08
CA ALA A 149 -3.61 0.53 15.17
C ALA A 149 -4.20 -0.82 14.70
N VAL A 150 -3.38 -1.87 14.57
CA VAL A 150 -3.84 -3.19 14.10
C VAL A 150 -4.93 -3.77 15.00
N PRO A 151 -4.69 -4.05 16.28
CA PRO A 151 -5.73 -4.60 17.15
C PRO A 151 -6.89 -3.61 17.40
N VAL A 152 -6.65 -2.31 17.33
CA VAL A 152 -7.72 -1.30 17.50
C VAL A 152 -8.68 -1.33 16.32
N ILE A 153 -8.17 -1.39 15.08
CA ILE A 153 -9.00 -1.49 13.86
C ILE A 153 -9.82 -2.78 13.88
N HIS A 154 -9.23 -3.92 14.20
CA HIS A 154 -9.96 -5.18 14.30
C HIS A 154 -11.09 -5.16 15.36
N LYS A 155 -10.93 -4.36 16.42
CA LYS A 155 -11.95 -4.20 17.45
C LYS A 155 -13.07 -3.21 17.05
N GLN A 156 -12.75 -2.20 16.25
CA GLN A 156 -13.66 -1.08 15.96
C GLN A 156 -14.27 -1.12 14.56
N SER A 157 -13.77 -1.97 13.67
CA SER A 157 -14.13 -1.98 12.26
C SER A 157 -14.19 -3.40 11.71
N ILE A 158 -14.94 -3.58 10.63
CA ILE A 158 -14.97 -4.81 9.83
C ILE A 158 -13.90 -4.79 8.71
N PHE A 159 -13.25 -3.66 8.47
CA PHE A 159 -12.28 -3.52 7.38
C PHE A 159 -10.96 -4.19 7.73
N PRO A 160 -10.36 -4.94 6.78
CA PRO A 160 -9.02 -5.48 6.96
C PRO A 160 -7.98 -4.37 7.03
N ILE A 161 -6.87 -4.65 7.72
CA ILE A 161 -5.77 -3.71 7.88
C ILE A 161 -4.49 -4.22 7.23
N CYS A 162 -3.94 -3.38 6.35
CA CYS A 162 -2.59 -3.47 5.80
C CYS A 162 -1.61 -2.66 6.66
N VAL A 163 -0.38 -3.12 6.80
CA VAL A 163 0.71 -2.34 7.39
C VAL A 163 1.79 -2.11 6.35
N ASP A 164 2.00 -0.86 5.98
CA ASP A 164 3.13 -0.43 5.15
C ASP A 164 4.34 -0.22 6.06
N VAL A 165 5.30 -1.10 5.97
CA VAL A 165 6.49 -1.10 6.85
C VAL A 165 7.68 -0.35 6.24
N SER A 166 7.68 -0.11 4.93
CA SER A 166 8.78 0.57 4.25
C SER A 166 8.78 2.08 4.49
N HIS A 167 7.60 2.72 4.40
CA HIS A 167 7.51 4.17 4.57
C HIS A 167 7.81 4.66 5.99
N PRO A 168 7.38 3.99 7.07
CA PRO A 168 7.80 4.41 8.42
C PRO A 168 9.29 4.15 8.67
N ALA A 169 9.82 3.04 8.22
CA ALA A 169 11.24 2.71 8.38
C ALA A 169 12.16 3.78 7.78
N GLY A 170 11.93 4.14 6.51
CA GLY A 170 12.77 5.07 5.76
C GLY A 170 14.13 4.51 5.35
N VAL A 171 14.55 3.40 5.95
CA VAL A 171 15.78 2.64 5.65
C VAL A 171 15.49 1.14 5.63
N ARG A 172 16.14 0.41 4.72
CA ARG A 172 15.86 -1.01 4.47
C ARG A 172 16.12 -1.92 5.66
N ASP A 173 17.13 -1.61 6.47
CA ASP A 173 17.57 -2.48 7.58
C ASP A 173 16.52 -2.60 8.70
N LEU A 174 15.62 -1.64 8.79
CA LEU A 174 14.51 -1.66 9.77
C LEU A 174 13.27 -2.39 9.25
N VAL A 175 13.13 -2.57 7.93
CA VAL A 175 11.94 -3.17 7.30
C VAL A 175 11.62 -4.56 7.84
N PRO A 176 12.58 -5.50 7.98
CA PRO A 176 12.27 -6.84 8.48
C PRO A 176 11.65 -6.82 9.89
N SER A 177 12.26 -6.09 10.82
CA SER A 177 11.77 -6.01 12.21
C SER A 177 10.37 -5.44 12.31
N LEU A 178 10.06 -4.40 11.51
CA LEU A 178 8.71 -3.82 11.45
C LEU A 178 7.71 -4.79 10.80
N ALA A 179 8.13 -5.56 9.80
CA ALA A 179 7.30 -6.58 9.16
C ALA A 179 6.96 -7.72 10.12
N TYR A 180 7.93 -8.20 10.92
CA TYR A 180 7.68 -9.20 11.96
C TYR A 180 6.68 -8.69 12.98
N ALA A 181 6.85 -7.46 13.46
CA ALA A 181 5.93 -6.83 14.40
C ALA A 181 4.51 -6.70 13.83
N ALA A 182 4.38 -6.35 12.55
CA ALA A 182 3.09 -6.23 11.88
C ALA A 182 2.35 -7.57 11.80
N VAL A 183 3.04 -8.66 11.40
CA VAL A 183 2.46 -10.01 11.38
C VAL A 183 2.08 -10.45 12.78
N ALA A 184 2.95 -10.26 13.76
CA ALA A 184 2.70 -10.63 15.16
C ALA A 184 1.52 -9.85 15.77
N ALA A 185 1.33 -8.57 15.38
CA ALA A 185 0.17 -7.78 15.76
C ALA A 185 -1.14 -8.25 15.12
N GLY A 186 -1.06 -9.11 14.09
CA GLY A 186 -2.20 -9.76 13.46
C GLY A 186 -2.72 -9.04 12.21
N CYS A 187 -1.94 -8.19 11.54
CA CYS A 187 -2.38 -7.51 10.31
C CYS A 187 -2.88 -8.52 9.25
N ASP A 188 -3.72 -8.04 8.33
CA ASP A 188 -4.31 -8.86 7.27
C ASP A 188 -3.47 -8.82 5.99
N SER A 189 -2.64 -7.80 5.83
CA SER A 189 -1.66 -7.70 4.75
C SER A 189 -0.50 -6.77 5.14
N ILE A 190 0.60 -6.89 4.37
CA ILE A 190 1.80 -6.05 4.53
C ILE A 190 2.15 -5.45 3.18
N MET A 191 2.56 -4.18 3.20
CA MET A 191 3.11 -3.51 2.03
C MET A 191 4.62 -3.30 2.22
N ILE A 192 5.41 -3.79 1.26
CA ILE A 192 6.86 -3.70 1.25
C ILE A 192 7.31 -3.16 -0.11
N GLU A 193 8.23 -2.20 -0.10
CA GLU A 193 8.81 -1.67 -1.34
C GLU A 193 10.03 -2.51 -1.76
N VAL A 194 10.04 -2.90 -3.04
CA VAL A 194 11.07 -3.75 -3.64
C VAL A 194 11.57 -3.11 -4.94
N HIS A 195 12.87 -3.09 -5.14
CA HIS A 195 13.50 -2.63 -6.39
C HIS A 195 14.70 -3.52 -6.75
N PRO A 196 14.89 -3.88 -8.03
CA PRO A 196 16.04 -4.70 -8.46
C PRO A 196 17.39 -4.09 -8.09
N ASN A 197 17.50 -2.76 -8.25
CA ASN A 197 18.67 -1.98 -7.83
C ASN A 197 18.22 -0.73 -7.05
N PRO A 198 18.06 -0.81 -5.71
CA PRO A 198 17.55 0.31 -4.92
C PRO A 198 18.34 1.61 -5.02
N THR A 199 19.62 1.55 -5.42
CA THR A 199 20.46 2.75 -5.62
C THR A 199 20.08 3.54 -6.87
N GLU A 200 19.42 2.91 -7.84
CA GLU A 200 18.93 3.52 -9.08
C GLU A 200 17.43 3.88 -9.01
N ALA A 201 16.79 3.60 -7.88
CA ALA A 201 15.38 3.89 -7.74
C ALA A 201 15.11 5.39 -7.86
N LEU A 202 14.14 5.76 -8.72
CA LEU A 202 13.74 7.16 -8.94
C LEU A 202 13.09 7.81 -7.71
N SER A 203 12.71 7.00 -6.72
CA SER A 203 12.15 7.45 -5.44
C SER A 203 12.33 6.41 -4.37
N ASP A 204 12.43 6.84 -3.11
CA ASP A 204 12.38 6.01 -1.90
C ASP A 204 13.43 4.87 -1.84
N GLY A 205 14.52 4.95 -2.60
CA GLY A 205 15.57 3.93 -2.72
C GLY A 205 16.15 3.41 -1.38
N PRO A 206 16.42 4.25 -0.37
CA PRO A 206 16.99 3.82 0.90
C PRO A 206 16.14 2.78 1.66
N GLN A 207 14.81 2.77 1.48
CA GLN A 207 13.89 1.87 2.17
C GLN A 207 13.50 0.63 1.37
N GLN A 208 13.90 0.54 0.10
CA GLN A 208 13.51 -0.56 -0.77
C GLN A 208 14.41 -1.78 -0.55
N LEU A 209 13.81 -2.97 -0.48
CA LEU A 209 14.53 -4.24 -0.48
C LEU A 209 14.91 -4.63 -1.91
N THR A 210 15.96 -5.44 -2.04
CA THR A 210 16.21 -6.20 -3.28
C THR A 210 15.24 -7.39 -3.37
N PRO A 211 15.00 -7.97 -4.57
CA PRO A 211 14.22 -9.21 -4.71
C PRO A 211 14.74 -10.36 -3.83
N ALA A 212 16.06 -10.50 -3.68
CA ALA A 212 16.68 -11.52 -2.82
C ALA A 212 16.33 -11.29 -1.33
N GLN A 213 16.49 -10.07 -0.83
CA GLN A 213 16.12 -9.72 0.55
C GLN A 213 14.61 -9.88 0.80
N PHE A 214 13.79 -9.54 -0.18
CA PHE A 214 12.34 -9.73 -0.10
C PHE A 214 11.96 -11.21 -0.03
N THR A 215 12.59 -12.05 -0.85
CA THR A 215 12.39 -13.52 -0.83
C THR A 215 12.71 -14.12 0.53
N GLU A 216 13.85 -13.76 1.11
CA GLU A 216 14.25 -14.19 2.44
C GLU A 216 13.23 -13.71 3.51
N LEU A 217 12.85 -12.45 3.46
CA LEU A 217 11.87 -11.88 4.40
C LEU A 217 10.52 -12.61 4.30
N VAL A 218 10.02 -12.89 3.09
CA VAL A 218 8.75 -13.62 2.91
C VAL A 218 8.81 -15.02 3.53
N ALA A 219 9.92 -15.73 3.43
CA ALA A 219 10.10 -17.03 4.08
C ALA A 219 9.96 -16.91 5.60
N GLN A 220 10.66 -15.95 6.20
CA GLN A 220 10.61 -15.69 7.65
C GLN A 220 9.21 -15.25 8.12
N LEU A 221 8.53 -14.40 7.33
CA LEU A 221 7.16 -13.96 7.64
C LEU A 221 6.16 -15.11 7.60
N ARG A 222 6.33 -16.09 6.71
CA ARG A 222 5.50 -17.30 6.66
C ARG A 222 5.62 -18.13 7.94
N GLU A 223 6.83 -18.27 8.49
CA GLU A 223 7.05 -18.96 9.76
C GLU A 223 6.35 -18.23 10.90
N ILE A 224 6.49 -16.90 10.99
CA ILE A 224 5.82 -16.10 12.01
C ILE A 224 4.30 -16.17 11.85
N ALA A 225 3.77 -16.02 10.64
CA ALA A 225 2.34 -16.09 10.38
C ALA A 225 1.73 -17.44 10.79
N ALA A 226 2.46 -18.54 10.58
CA ALA A 226 2.03 -19.88 10.96
C ALA A 226 1.83 -20.02 12.48
N VAL A 227 2.62 -19.33 13.31
CA VAL A 227 2.46 -19.31 14.78
C VAL A 227 1.08 -18.75 15.16
N PHE A 228 0.56 -17.83 14.38
CA PHE A 228 -0.76 -17.19 14.58
C PHE A 228 -1.88 -17.84 13.75
N GLY A 229 -1.64 -18.99 13.13
CA GLY A 229 -2.62 -19.70 12.29
C GLY A 229 -2.95 -18.98 10.98
N LYS A 230 -2.12 -18.02 10.56
CA LYS A 230 -2.27 -17.27 9.30
C LYS A 230 -1.37 -17.82 8.20
N LYS A 231 -1.76 -17.59 6.94
CA LYS A 231 -0.97 -17.95 5.75
C LYS A 231 -0.70 -16.69 4.93
N ILE A 232 0.52 -16.59 4.37
CA ILE A 232 0.88 -15.57 3.39
C ILE A 232 0.73 -16.16 1.99
N VAL A 233 -0.16 -15.58 1.20
CA VAL A 233 -0.53 -15.99 -0.16
C VAL A 233 -0.41 -14.84 -1.13
#